data_e1209f41c5dba5d33d7eadcaf4a50e99
#
_entry.id   e1209f41c5dba5d33d7eadcaf4a50e99
#
_cell.length_a   1.000
_cell.length_b   1.000
_cell.length_c   1.000
_cell.angle_alpha   90.00
_cell.angle_beta   90.00
_cell.angle_gamma   90.00
#
_symmetry.space_group_name_H-M   'P 1'
#
loop_
_entity.id
_entity.type
_entity.pdbx_description
1 polymer ?
#
loop_
_entity_poly.entity_id
_entity_poly.type
_entity_poly.pdbx_seq_one_letter_code
_entity_poly.pdbx_strand_id
1 'polypeptide(L)'
;MTGADGGMGRIHTRELAKAGYEVVMACIDTEAARPVVEEIRRETGGTLHPMRLDLGNLSDIVRFADEVKSRFPSLQILLNNAGTLPSKTKTSANNIEYTMAVNYLGHYTLTHLLHPIMEPGTRIVSMISLAYIIGKITPDLFKPKTQSEYNRFTAYGSSKLALYYFMLDAAEAWKDEGIRFNVSDPNIVSTSIIRMDNIVVDKLCDWFFRPFINTPEQGAANMLAAALDPEYENVTGSIFKNRKPVKHKRRFYNNLKQRQLLRDLTSQILADNHIVL
;
A
#
# COMPACT_ATOMS: atom_id res chain seq x y z
N MET A 1 8.03 -6.04 -2.21
CA MET A 1 7.29 -4.95 -1.54
C MET A 1 7.34 -3.68 -2.38
N THR A 2 6.32 -2.81 -2.29
CA THR A 2 6.23 -1.56 -3.07
C THR A 2 6.74 -0.35 -2.30
N GLY A 3 7.36 0.64 -3.01
CA GLY A 3 7.97 1.82 -2.39
C GLY A 3 9.07 1.47 -1.39
N ALA A 4 9.91 0.53 -1.79
CA ALA A 4 10.88 -0.14 -0.92
C ALA A 4 12.07 0.74 -0.47
N ASP A 5 12.34 1.79 -1.22
CA ASP A 5 13.48 2.71 -1.07
C ASP A 5 13.14 3.96 -0.26
N GLY A 6 11.86 4.27 -0.06
CA GLY A 6 11.41 5.49 0.61
C GLY A 6 11.03 5.29 2.06
N GLY A 7 11.11 6.32 2.88
CA GLY A 7 10.52 6.43 4.22
C GLY A 7 10.45 5.13 5.04
N MET A 8 9.23 4.68 5.32
CA MET A 8 8.98 3.40 6.02
C MET A 8 9.38 2.18 5.17
N GLY A 9 9.33 2.27 3.83
CA GLY A 9 9.69 1.17 2.95
C GLY A 9 11.12 0.69 3.14
N ARG A 10 12.06 1.62 3.30
CA ARG A 10 13.46 1.32 3.61
C ARG A 10 13.62 0.53 4.92
N ILE A 11 12.82 0.87 5.94
CA ILE A 11 12.81 0.16 7.21
C ILE A 11 12.23 -1.25 7.03
N HIS A 12 11.11 -1.38 6.33
CA HIS A 12 10.52 -2.67 6.02
C HIS A 12 11.48 -3.57 5.24
N THR A 13 12.16 -3.03 4.21
CA THR A 13 13.16 -3.75 3.42
C THR A 13 14.29 -4.28 4.30
N ARG A 14 14.83 -3.43 5.16
CA ARG A 14 15.91 -3.79 6.11
C ARG A 14 15.50 -4.91 7.04
N GLU A 15 14.33 -4.81 7.65
CA GLU A 15 13.88 -5.81 8.63
C GLU A 15 13.50 -7.15 7.96
N LEU A 16 12.94 -7.13 6.74
CA LEU A 16 12.74 -8.36 5.95
C LEU A 16 14.10 -9.02 5.60
N ALA A 17 15.07 -8.24 5.16
CA ALA A 17 16.41 -8.75 4.85
C ALA A 17 17.12 -9.33 6.08
N LYS A 18 17.02 -8.68 7.25
CA LYS A 18 17.53 -9.22 8.54
C LYS A 18 16.85 -10.51 8.95
N ALA A 19 15.55 -10.66 8.63
CA ALA A 19 14.80 -11.89 8.88
C ALA A 19 15.12 -13.01 7.87
N GLY A 20 16.05 -12.78 6.93
CA GLY A 20 16.53 -13.78 5.97
C GLY A 20 15.69 -13.90 4.69
N TYR A 21 14.75 -12.99 4.47
CA TYR A 21 13.99 -12.97 3.21
C TYR A 21 14.81 -12.40 2.06
N GLU A 22 14.67 -13.01 0.89
CA GLU A 22 15.03 -12.43 -0.38
C GLU A 22 13.98 -11.38 -0.77
N VAL A 23 14.39 -10.11 -0.96
CA VAL A 23 13.44 -9.00 -1.07
C VAL A 23 13.44 -8.39 -2.47
N VAL A 24 12.32 -8.51 -3.17
CA VAL A 24 12.03 -7.72 -4.37
C VAL A 24 11.63 -6.31 -3.95
N MET A 25 12.49 -5.35 -4.25
CA MET A 25 12.33 -3.92 -3.95
C MET A 25 11.68 -3.24 -5.15
N ALA A 26 10.34 -3.12 -5.15
CA ALA A 26 9.63 -2.41 -6.22
C ALA A 26 9.71 -0.90 -5.99
N CYS A 27 10.47 -0.22 -6.84
CA CYS A 27 10.77 1.21 -6.79
C CYS A 27 10.37 1.90 -8.10
N ILE A 28 9.97 3.16 -8.04
CA ILE A 28 9.67 3.92 -9.27
C ILE A 28 10.94 4.26 -10.06
N ASP A 29 12.04 4.47 -9.36
CA ASP A 29 13.36 4.76 -9.91
C ASP A 29 14.41 3.89 -9.21
N THR A 30 14.92 2.90 -9.93
CA THR A 30 15.92 1.95 -9.40
C THR A 30 17.31 2.56 -9.24
N GLU A 31 17.66 3.57 -10.05
CA GLU A 31 18.92 4.27 -9.91
C GLU A 31 18.94 5.14 -8.66
N ALA A 32 17.86 5.87 -8.40
CA ALA A 32 17.70 6.64 -7.17
C ALA A 32 17.65 5.74 -5.92
N ALA A 33 17.17 4.50 -6.05
CA ALA A 33 17.12 3.52 -4.96
C ALA A 33 18.49 2.88 -4.64
N ARG A 34 19.48 2.93 -5.57
CA ARG A 34 20.79 2.26 -5.45
C ARG A 34 21.50 2.52 -4.12
N PRO A 35 21.64 3.76 -3.61
CA PRO A 35 22.31 3.99 -2.33
C PRO A 35 21.63 3.27 -1.15
N VAL A 36 20.29 3.19 -1.16
CA VAL A 36 19.51 2.48 -0.12
C VAL A 36 19.73 0.97 -0.21
N VAL A 37 19.78 0.43 -1.43
CA VAL A 37 20.07 -0.99 -1.67
C VAL A 37 21.46 -1.37 -1.14
N GLU A 38 22.48 -0.58 -1.47
CA GLU A 38 23.85 -0.81 -1.04
C GLU A 38 24.02 -0.70 0.48
N GLU A 39 23.35 0.28 1.09
CA GLU A 39 23.33 0.44 2.54
C GLU A 39 22.72 -0.79 3.23
N ILE A 40 21.52 -1.20 2.82
CA ILE A 40 20.84 -2.33 3.46
C ILE A 40 21.60 -3.63 3.23
N ARG A 41 22.18 -3.87 2.03
CA ARG A 41 23.04 -5.04 1.78
C ARG A 41 24.24 -5.08 2.71
N ARG A 42 24.91 -3.94 2.91
CA ARG A 42 26.08 -3.85 3.82
C ARG A 42 25.70 -4.10 5.27
N GLU A 43 24.53 -3.61 5.70
CA GLU A 43 24.05 -3.77 7.08
C GLU A 43 23.56 -5.19 7.38
N THR A 44 22.93 -5.85 6.40
CA THR A 44 22.18 -7.10 6.65
C THR A 44 22.81 -8.32 5.99
N GLY A 45 23.66 -8.15 4.98
CA GLY A 45 24.10 -9.24 4.11
C GLY A 45 23.00 -9.83 3.23
N GLY A 46 21.78 -9.24 3.25
CA GLY A 46 20.58 -9.80 2.61
C GLY A 46 20.59 -9.66 1.08
N THR A 47 19.81 -10.53 0.43
CA THR A 47 19.60 -10.52 -1.02
C THR A 47 18.46 -9.58 -1.39
N LEU A 48 18.78 -8.53 -2.15
CA LEU A 48 17.84 -7.49 -2.56
C LEU A 48 17.79 -7.37 -4.08
N HIS A 49 16.59 -7.31 -4.65
CA HIS A 49 16.34 -7.17 -6.09
C HIS A 49 15.59 -5.85 -6.36
N PRO A 50 16.29 -4.74 -6.62
CA PRO A 50 15.61 -3.52 -7.05
C PRO A 50 15.02 -3.74 -8.45
N MET A 51 13.70 -3.52 -8.57
CA MET A 51 12.95 -3.66 -9.81
C MET A 51 12.03 -2.45 -10.00
N ARG A 52 11.96 -1.94 -11.24
CA ARG A 52 11.14 -0.77 -11.55
C ARG A 52 9.65 -1.11 -11.55
N LEU A 53 8.86 -0.31 -10.83
CA LEU A 53 7.39 -0.39 -10.80
C LEU A 53 6.77 1.01 -10.66
N ASP A 54 5.93 1.38 -11.63
CA ASP A 54 5.03 2.53 -11.54
C ASP A 54 3.59 2.04 -11.28
N LEU A 55 3.10 2.19 -10.05
CA LEU A 55 1.73 1.83 -9.67
C LEU A 55 0.66 2.74 -10.32
N GLY A 56 1.04 3.86 -10.91
CA GLY A 56 0.16 4.72 -11.70
C GLY A 56 0.01 4.29 -13.16
N ASN A 57 0.61 3.16 -13.55
CA ASN A 57 0.58 2.64 -14.93
C ASN A 57 0.25 1.15 -14.95
N LEU A 58 -0.96 0.79 -15.38
CA LEU A 58 -1.43 -0.59 -15.37
C LEU A 58 -0.57 -1.52 -16.23
N SER A 59 -0.08 -1.06 -17.38
CA SER A 59 0.82 -1.87 -18.24
C SER A 59 2.17 -2.15 -17.56
N ASP A 60 2.69 -1.18 -16.80
CA ASP A 60 3.93 -1.38 -16.03
C ASP A 60 3.74 -2.36 -14.87
N ILE A 61 2.54 -2.36 -14.26
CA ILE A 61 2.18 -3.33 -13.21
C ILE A 61 2.13 -4.76 -13.78
N VAL A 62 1.51 -4.95 -14.95
CA VAL A 62 1.47 -6.25 -15.63
C VAL A 62 2.88 -6.74 -15.95
N ARG A 63 3.69 -5.90 -16.62
CA ARG A 63 5.09 -6.21 -16.92
C ARG A 63 5.87 -6.63 -15.66
N PHE A 64 5.74 -5.85 -14.59
CA PHE A 64 6.42 -6.12 -13.32
C PHE A 64 5.97 -7.45 -12.70
N ALA A 65 4.67 -7.72 -12.68
CA ALA A 65 4.14 -8.96 -12.13
C ALA A 65 4.61 -10.19 -12.93
N ASP A 66 4.66 -10.09 -14.26
CA ASP A 66 5.15 -11.16 -15.12
C ASP A 66 6.66 -11.41 -14.91
N GLU A 67 7.46 -10.34 -14.77
CA GLU A 67 8.87 -10.46 -14.44
C GLU A 67 9.08 -11.11 -13.06
N VAL A 68 8.28 -10.74 -12.04
CA VAL A 68 8.37 -11.38 -10.71
C VAL A 68 8.01 -12.86 -10.81
N LYS A 69 6.90 -13.22 -11.44
CA LYS A 69 6.48 -14.62 -11.61
C LYS A 69 7.50 -15.46 -12.36
N SER A 70 8.20 -14.88 -13.34
CA SER A 70 9.23 -15.60 -14.12
C SER A 70 10.52 -15.86 -13.32
N ARG A 71 10.82 -15.03 -12.33
CA ARG A 71 12.08 -15.07 -11.57
C ARG A 71 11.95 -15.75 -10.21
N PHE A 72 10.76 -15.69 -9.62
CA PHE A 72 10.52 -16.16 -8.25
C PHE A 72 9.36 -17.16 -8.24
N PRO A 73 9.59 -18.40 -7.78
CA PRO A 73 8.59 -19.46 -7.87
C PRO A 73 7.46 -19.32 -6.84
N SER A 74 7.72 -18.61 -5.73
CA SER A 74 6.72 -18.39 -4.67
C SER A 74 6.85 -17.02 -4.02
N LEU A 75 5.77 -16.56 -3.42
CA LEU A 75 5.67 -15.30 -2.70
C LEU A 75 5.15 -15.54 -1.29
N GLN A 76 5.98 -15.31 -0.29
CA GLN A 76 5.62 -15.51 1.12
C GLN A 76 5.04 -14.26 1.77
N ILE A 77 5.53 -13.07 1.39
CA ILE A 77 5.11 -11.79 1.98
C ILE A 77 4.95 -10.74 0.87
N LEU A 78 3.78 -10.10 0.81
CA LEU A 78 3.54 -8.92 -0.04
C LEU A 78 3.24 -7.70 0.82
N LEU A 79 4.14 -6.71 0.80
CA LEU A 79 3.91 -5.42 1.45
C LEU A 79 3.51 -4.37 0.42
N ASN A 80 2.24 -4.02 0.41
CA ASN A 80 1.66 -2.90 -0.34
C ASN A 80 1.88 -1.60 0.45
N ASN A 81 3.12 -1.11 0.43
CA ASN A 81 3.56 0.01 1.27
C ASN A 81 3.56 1.35 0.54
N ALA A 82 3.77 1.38 -0.77
CA ALA A 82 3.81 2.63 -1.53
C ALA A 82 2.54 3.47 -1.37
N GLY A 83 2.68 4.77 -1.46
CA GLY A 83 1.54 5.69 -1.43
C GLY A 83 1.93 7.11 -1.80
N THR A 84 0.94 7.88 -2.24
CA THR A 84 1.10 9.26 -2.66
C THR A 84 -0.02 10.13 -2.11
N LEU A 85 0.28 11.42 -1.93
CA LEU A 85 -0.66 12.47 -1.51
C LEU A 85 -0.30 13.78 -2.23
N PRO A 86 -0.56 13.89 -3.54
CA PRO A 86 -0.20 15.08 -4.31
C PRO A 86 -0.87 16.34 -3.77
N SER A 87 -0.16 17.47 -3.79
CA SER A 87 -0.72 18.79 -3.43
C SER A 87 -1.64 19.35 -4.53
N LYS A 88 -1.40 18.95 -5.79
CA LYS A 88 -2.18 19.33 -6.95
C LYS A 88 -2.81 18.11 -7.61
N THR A 89 -3.90 18.33 -8.34
CA THR A 89 -4.49 17.27 -9.15
C THR A 89 -3.48 16.69 -10.13
N LYS A 90 -3.53 15.40 -10.32
CA LYS A 90 -2.70 14.66 -11.25
C LYS A 90 -3.50 13.50 -11.82
N THR A 91 -3.23 13.13 -13.07
CA THR A 91 -3.84 12.01 -13.77
C THR A 91 -2.78 10.93 -14.02
N SER A 92 -3.14 9.68 -13.88
CA SER A 92 -2.29 8.53 -14.17
C SER A 92 -2.13 8.29 -15.68
N ALA A 93 -1.24 7.38 -16.06
CA ALA A 93 -1.05 7.00 -17.48
C ALA A 93 -2.33 6.43 -18.12
N ASN A 94 -3.23 5.86 -17.31
CA ASN A 94 -4.49 5.26 -17.76
C ASN A 94 -5.69 6.22 -17.60
N ASN A 95 -5.47 7.52 -17.52
CA ASN A 95 -6.51 8.54 -17.34
C ASN A 95 -7.37 8.35 -16.08
N ILE A 96 -6.76 7.95 -14.98
CA ILE A 96 -7.40 7.72 -13.68
C ILE A 96 -6.91 8.78 -12.69
N GLU A 97 -7.74 9.17 -11.70
CA GLU A 97 -7.31 10.03 -10.60
C GLU A 97 -6.06 9.42 -9.94
N TYR A 98 -4.98 10.19 -9.86
CA TYR A 98 -3.64 9.65 -9.59
C TYR A 98 -3.51 9.00 -8.20
N THR A 99 -4.16 9.59 -7.18
CA THR A 99 -4.12 9.02 -5.82
C THR A 99 -4.82 7.66 -5.77
N MET A 100 -5.96 7.54 -6.46
CA MET A 100 -6.68 6.27 -6.59
C MET A 100 -5.90 5.24 -7.41
N ALA A 101 -5.28 5.68 -8.52
CA ALA A 101 -4.46 4.81 -9.35
C ALA A 101 -3.30 4.20 -8.56
N VAL A 102 -2.51 5.02 -7.86
CA VAL A 102 -1.32 4.56 -7.13
C VAL A 102 -1.66 3.84 -5.84
N ASN A 103 -2.49 4.46 -4.98
CA ASN A 103 -2.71 3.96 -3.62
C ASN A 103 -3.63 2.74 -3.56
N TYR A 104 -4.56 2.62 -4.50
CA TYR A 104 -5.56 1.53 -4.49
C TYR A 104 -5.45 0.62 -5.71
N LEU A 105 -5.77 1.13 -6.92
CA LEU A 105 -5.92 0.28 -8.10
C LEU A 105 -4.63 -0.45 -8.46
N GLY A 106 -3.49 0.22 -8.35
CA GLY A 106 -2.18 -0.37 -8.61
C GLY A 106 -1.87 -1.52 -7.66
N HIS A 107 -2.15 -1.37 -6.36
CA HIS A 107 -1.97 -2.44 -5.39
C HIS A 107 -3.00 -3.57 -5.56
N TYR A 108 -4.24 -3.23 -5.87
CA TYR A 108 -5.29 -4.20 -6.19
C TYR A 108 -4.85 -5.09 -7.36
N THR A 109 -4.48 -4.47 -8.47
CA THR A 109 -4.04 -5.16 -9.69
C THR A 109 -2.79 -6.00 -9.45
N LEU A 110 -1.75 -5.42 -8.81
CA LEU A 110 -0.51 -6.12 -8.49
C LEU A 110 -0.76 -7.36 -7.62
N THR A 111 -1.60 -7.21 -6.60
CA THR A 111 -1.90 -8.29 -5.66
C THR A 111 -2.58 -9.47 -6.36
N HIS A 112 -3.55 -9.21 -7.25
CA HIS A 112 -4.22 -10.27 -8.03
C HIS A 112 -3.28 -10.91 -9.06
N LEU A 113 -2.47 -10.13 -9.77
CA LEU A 113 -1.52 -10.66 -10.74
C LEU A 113 -0.42 -11.53 -10.13
N LEU A 114 -0.08 -11.30 -8.85
CA LEU A 114 0.87 -12.12 -8.10
C LEU A 114 0.21 -13.30 -7.36
N HIS A 115 -1.12 -13.35 -7.31
CA HIS A 115 -1.85 -14.43 -6.63
C HIS A 115 -1.42 -15.85 -7.07
N PRO A 116 -1.15 -16.12 -8.38
CA PRO A 116 -0.74 -17.46 -8.82
C PRO A 116 0.56 -18.01 -8.21
N ILE A 117 1.39 -17.17 -7.62
CA ILE A 117 2.62 -17.59 -6.93
C ILE A 117 2.53 -17.47 -5.40
N MET A 118 1.32 -17.24 -4.88
CA MET A 118 1.05 -17.26 -3.44
C MET A 118 0.72 -18.67 -2.98
N GLU A 119 1.19 -19.04 -1.81
CA GLU A 119 1.01 -20.35 -1.20
C GLU A 119 0.28 -20.21 0.15
N PRO A 120 -0.30 -21.30 0.71
CA PRO A 120 -0.84 -21.29 2.06
C PRO A 120 0.20 -20.74 3.05
N GLY A 121 -0.21 -19.75 3.86
CA GLY A 121 0.68 -19.02 4.76
C GLY A 121 1.22 -17.69 4.20
N THR A 122 1.01 -17.39 2.90
CA THR A 122 1.35 -16.06 2.35
C THR A 122 0.64 -14.94 3.12
N ARG A 123 1.40 -13.92 3.51
CA ARG A 123 0.89 -12.74 4.23
C ARG A 123 0.94 -11.51 3.35
N ILE A 124 -0.22 -10.91 3.13
CA ILE A 124 -0.37 -9.63 2.42
C ILE A 124 -0.67 -8.55 3.44
N VAL A 125 0.10 -7.47 3.45
CA VAL A 125 -0.16 -6.33 4.34
C VAL A 125 -0.17 -5.04 3.52
N SER A 126 -1.30 -4.32 3.55
CA SER A 126 -1.44 -3.04 2.85
C SER A 126 -1.40 -1.87 3.82
N MET A 127 -0.65 -0.81 3.46
CA MET A 127 -0.55 0.40 4.25
C MET A 127 -1.78 1.27 4.06
N ILE A 128 -2.61 1.37 5.10
CA ILE A 128 -3.70 2.35 5.17
C ILE A 128 -3.26 3.61 5.93
N SER A 129 -4.18 4.42 6.35
CA SER A 129 -4.02 5.57 7.23
C SER A 129 -5.34 5.82 7.94
N LEU A 130 -5.32 6.43 9.11
CA LEU A 130 -6.51 6.91 9.80
C LEU A 130 -7.42 7.77 8.89
N ALA A 131 -6.85 8.35 7.84
CA ALA A 131 -7.60 9.10 6.82
C ALA A 131 -8.72 8.27 6.14
N TYR A 132 -8.68 6.93 6.18
CA TYR A 132 -9.78 6.10 5.65
C TYR A 132 -11.15 6.46 6.27
N ILE A 133 -11.16 7.06 7.46
CA ILE A 133 -12.39 7.45 8.18
C ILE A 133 -13.15 8.57 7.46
N ILE A 134 -12.45 9.45 6.75
CA ILE A 134 -13.05 10.55 5.97
C ILE A 134 -13.27 10.16 4.50
N GLY A 135 -12.79 8.99 4.09
CA GLY A 135 -12.95 8.48 2.74
C GLY A 135 -14.41 8.18 2.38
N LYS A 136 -14.71 8.25 1.10
CA LYS A 136 -16.00 7.90 0.51
C LYS A 136 -15.78 7.17 -0.81
N ILE A 137 -16.58 6.15 -1.08
CA ILE A 137 -16.63 5.50 -2.38
C ILE A 137 -17.80 6.12 -3.15
N THR A 138 -17.47 6.81 -4.24
CA THR A 138 -18.44 7.54 -5.08
C THR A 138 -18.37 7.04 -6.52
N PRO A 139 -19.42 7.19 -7.34
CA PRO A 139 -19.42 6.72 -8.74
C PRO A 139 -18.33 7.35 -9.62
N ASP A 140 -17.80 8.51 -9.22
CA ASP A 140 -16.73 9.24 -9.92
C ASP A 140 -15.35 9.05 -9.29
N LEU A 141 -15.17 7.98 -8.48
CA LEU A 141 -13.99 7.72 -7.67
C LEU A 141 -12.68 7.70 -8.49
N PHE A 142 -12.71 7.12 -9.69
CA PHE A 142 -11.55 7.00 -10.58
C PHE A 142 -11.42 8.13 -11.60
N LYS A 143 -12.43 9.01 -11.71
CA LYS A 143 -12.40 10.07 -12.70
C LYS A 143 -11.35 11.14 -12.37
N PRO A 144 -10.55 11.58 -13.35
CA PRO A 144 -9.69 12.73 -13.19
C PRO A 144 -10.47 13.94 -12.70
N LYS A 145 -9.86 14.75 -11.85
CA LYS A 145 -10.45 15.96 -11.27
C LYS A 145 -9.75 17.21 -11.81
N THR A 146 -10.48 18.28 -11.99
CA THR A 146 -9.88 19.61 -12.16
C THR A 146 -9.27 20.08 -10.86
N GLN A 147 -8.40 21.10 -10.89
CA GLN A 147 -7.77 21.63 -9.67
C GLN A 147 -8.79 22.21 -8.68
N SER A 148 -9.90 22.74 -9.16
CA SER A 148 -10.98 23.27 -8.33
C SER A 148 -11.83 22.19 -7.64
N GLU A 149 -11.92 21.01 -8.25
CA GLU A 149 -12.64 19.85 -7.71
C GLU A 149 -11.78 18.98 -6.81
N TYR A 150 -10.44 19.09 -6.94
CA TYR A 150 -9.51 18.22 -6.24
C TYR A 150 -9.34 18.62 -4.78
N ASN A 151 -9.66 17.72 -3.89
CA ASN A 151 -9.31 17.82 -2.48
C ASN A 151 -8.40 16.64 -2.10
N ARG A 152 -7.13 16.93 -1.86
CA ARG A 152 -6.09 15.92 -1.57
C ARG A 152 -6.45 15.00 -0.40
N PHE A 153 -7.06 15.52 0.66
CA PHE A 153 -7.39 14.74 1.84
C PHE A 153 -8.56 13.79 1.59
N THR A 154 -9.56 14.24 0.83
CA THR A 154 -10.69 13.37 0.43
C THR A 154 -10.23 12.29 -0.54
N ALA A 155 -9.42 12.63 -1.57
CA ALA A 155 -8.86 11.65 -2.51
C ALA A 155 -8.01 10.61 -1.77
N TYR A 156 -7.13 11.07 -0.90
CA TYR A 156 -6.29 10.19 -0.08
C TYR A 156 -7.12 9.31 0.87
N GLY A 157 -8.05 9.90 1.61
CA GLY A 157 -8.94 9.15 2.50
C GLY A 157 -9.76 8.09 1.76
N SER A 158 -10.28 8.42 0.58
CA SER A 158 -11.02 7.48 -0.27
C SER A 158 -10.12 6.33 -0.77
N SER A 159 -8.88 6.61 -1.17
CA SER A 159 -7.94 5.58 -1.57
C SER A 159 -7.59 4.62 -0.43
N LYS A 160 -7.46 5.13 0.79
CA LYS A 160 -7.18 4.30 1.98
C LYS A 160 -8.41 3.52 2.45
N LEU A 161 -9.61 4.05 2.26
CA LEU A 161 -10.87 3.33 2.48
C LEU A 161 -11.03 2.20 1.44
N ALA A 162 -10.70 2.46 0.19
CA ALA A 162 -10.73 1.44 -0.87
C ALA A 162 -9.78 0.27 -0.57
N LEU A 163 -8.54 0.55 -0.13
CA LEU A 163 -7.61 -0.50 0.33
C LEU A 163 -8.16 -1.30 1.52
N TYR A 164 -8.80 -0.63 2.47
CA TYR A 164 -9.43 -1.30 3.60
C TYR A 164 -10.56 -2.24 3.16
N TYR A 165 -11.41 -1.81 2.22
CA TYR A 165 -12.47 -2.66 1.68
C TYR A 165 -11.91 -3.82 0.86
N PHE A 166 -10.89 -3.58 0.06
CA PHE A 166 -10.18 -4.65 -0.67
C PHE A 166 -9.65 -5.72 0.29
N MET A 167 -9.01 -5.31 1.38
CA MET A 167 -8.54 -6.27 2.38
C MET A 167 -9.68 -7.12 2.94
N LEU A 168 -10.83 -6.51 3.27
CA LEU A 168 -11.97 -7.28 3.81
C LEU A 168 -12.50 -8.29 2.79
N ASP A 169 -12.61 -7.89 1.52
CA ASP A 169 -13.12 -8.76 0.46
C ASP A 169 -12.13 -9.90 0.15
N ALA A 170 -10.85 -9.60 0.02
CA ALA A 170 -9.82 -10.58 -0.28
C ALA A 170 -9.53 -11.53 0.89
N ALA A 171 -9.55 -11.02 2.13
CA ALA A 171 -9.39 -11.86 3.32
C ALA A 171 -10.51 -12.91 3.46
N GLU A 172 -11.71 -12.58 3.00
CA GLU A 172 -12.84 -13.51 2.95
C GLU A 172 -12.71 -14.49 1.76
N ALA A 173 -12.39 -13.96 0.57
CA ALA A 173 -12.31 -14.75 -0.66
C ALA A 173 -11.16 -15.79 -0.63
N TRP A 174 -10.00 -15.43 -0.07
CA TRP A 174 -8.79 -16.28 -0.07
C TRP A 174 -8.57 -17.03 1.25
N LYS A 175 -9.55 -17.01 2.13
CA LYS A 175 -9.47 -17.67 3.44
C LYS A 175 -9.13 -19.16 3.33
N ASP A 176 -9.82 -19.86 2.45
CA ASP A 176 -9.67 -21.32 2.29
C ASP A 176 -8.39 -21.70 1.55
N GLU A 177 -7.78 -20.76 0.82
CA GLU A 177 -6.46 -20.91 0.21
C GLU A 177 -5.31 -20.73 1.24
N GLY A 178 -5.62 -20.37 2.46
CA GLY A 178 -4.63 -20.14 3.51
C GLY A 178 -3.85 -18.84 3.36
N ILE A 179 -4.26 -17.93 2.47
CA ILE A 179 -3.66 -16.61 2.30
C ILE A 179 -4.21 -15.64 3.35
N ARG A 180 -3.34 -14.85 3.95
CA ARG A 180 -3.69 -13.89 5.01
C ARG A 180 -3.55 -12.46 4.50
N PHE A 181 -4.66 -11.70 4.53
CA PHE A 181 -4.63 -10.30 4.12
C PHE A 181 -5.02 -9.38 5.27
N ASN A 182 -4.09 -8.48 5.64
CA ASN A 182 -4.28 -7.51 6.71
C ASN A 182 -3.94 -6.11 6.22
N VAL A 183 -4.34 -5.09 6.99
CA VAL A 183 -3.89 -3.71 6.75
C VAL A 183 -3.17 -3.17 7.98
N SER A 184 -2.25 -2.25 7.74
CA SER A 184 -1.47 -1.56 8.76
C SER A 184 -1.84 -0.08 8.79
N ASP A 185 -2.22 0.44 9.97
CA ASP A 185 -2.35 1.88 10.22
C ASP A 185 -1.09 2.37 10.95
N PRO A 186 -0.23 3.16 10.31
CA PRO A 186 1.01 3.64 10.93
C PRO A 186 0.79 4.70 12.02
N ASN A 187 -0.46 5.07 12.30
CA ASN A 187 -0.83 6.28 13.04
C ASN A 187 -0.37 7.56 12.30
N ILE A 188 -0.11 8.65 13.02
CA ILE A 188 0.44 9.86 12.42
C ILE A 188 1.96 9.73 12.44
N VAL A 189 2.56 9.63 11.25
CA VAL A 189 4.02 9.48 11.09
C VAL A 189 4.58 10.70 10.40
N SER A 190 5.72 11.22 10.89
CA SER A 190 6.49 12.24 10.20
C SER A 190 7.13 11.64 8.95
N THR A 191 6.41 11.69 7.84
CA THR A 191 6.93 11.27 6.53
C THR A 191 6.86 12.44 5.57
N SER A 192 7.72 12.42 4.54
CA SER A 192 7.74 13.40 3.45
C SER A 192 6.42 13.49 2.64
N ILE A 193 5.45 12.62 2.93
CA ILE A 193 4.13 12.60 2.29
C ILE A 193 3.27 13.81 2.68
N ILE A 194 3.44 14.34 3.90
CA ILE A 194 2.68 15.51 4.40
C ILE A 194 3.56 16.76 4.30
N ARG A 195 3.94 17.17 3.09
CA ARG A 195 4.47 18.51 2.87
C ARG A 195 3.33 19.42 2.43
N MET A 196 3.16 20.52 3.15
CA MET A 196 2.12 21.53 2.86
C MET A 196 2.61 22.56 1.83
N ASP A 197 3.85 22.40 1.32
CA ASP A 197 4.52 23.36 0.41
C ASP A 197 4.60 24.80 0.96
N ASN A 198 4.51 24.93 2.30
CA ASN A 198 4.60 26.18 3.01
C ASN A 198 5.46 25.99 4.27
N ILE A 199 6.67 26.56 4.25
CA ILE A 199 7.70 26.40 5.29
C ILE A 199 7.20 26.80 6.69
N VAL A 200 6.30 27.78 6.79
CA VAL A 200 5.77 28.26 8.07
C VAL A 200 4.71 27.27 8.60
N VAL A 201 3.83 26.78 7.72
CA VAL A 201 2.80 25.79 8.09
C VAL A 201 3.45 24.44 8.41
N ASP A 202 4.47 24.04 7.66
CA ASP A 202 5.21 22.80 7.91
C ASP A 202 5.93 22.86 9.27
N LYS A 203 6.55 24.00 9.62
CA LYS A 203 7.18 24.20 10.95
C LYS A 203 6.16 24.26 12.09
N LEU A 204 5.01 24.89 11.89
CA LEU A 204 3.93 24.94 12.90
C LEU A 204 3.29 23.54 13.09
N CYS A 205 3.06 22.81 12.01
CA CYS A 205 2.59 21.44 12.08
C CYS A 205 3.62 20.53 12.79
N ASP A 206 4.90 20.65 12.46
CA ASP A 206 5.97 19.93 13.16
C ASP A 206 6.00 20.28 14.67
N TRP A 207 5.85 21.54 15.03
CA TRP A 207 5.91 21.96 16.44
C TRP A 207 4.69 21.54 17.26
N PHE A 208 3.46 21.65 16.68
CA PHE A 208 2.21 21.33 17.38
C PHE A 208 1.92 19.83 17.45
N PHE A 209 2.29 19.07 16.40
CA PHE A 209 1.98 17.64 16.30
C PHE A 209 3.15 16.73 16.69
N ARG A 210 4.37 17.25 16.90
CA ARG A 210 5.55 16.45 17.29
C ARG A 210 5.33 15.46 18.43
N PRO A 211 4.60 15.79 19.51
CA PRO A 211 4.38 14.83 20.60
C PRO A 211 3.49 13.64 20.21
N PHE A 212 2.74 13.76 19.11
CA PHE A 212 1.79 12.75 18.63
C PHE A 212 2.24 12.07 17.34
N ILE A 213 3.40 12.47 16.80
CA ILE A 213 3.92 11.93 15.53
C ILE A 213 4.87 10.78 15.86
N ASN A 214 4.53 9.60 15.36
CA ASN A 214 5.40 8.43 15.43
C ASN A 214 6.66 8.64 14.58
N THR A 215 7.79 8.05 15.02
CA THR A 215 8.96 7.92 14.14
C THR A 215 8.62 6.97 12.98
N PRO A 216 9.37 7.04 11.85
CA PRO A 216 9.21 6.08 10.76
C PRO A 216 9.33 4.61 11.23
N GLU A 217 10.20 4.32 12.20
CA GLU A 217 10.36 3.00 12.81
C GLU A 217 9.11 2.55 13.55
N GLN A 218 8.51 3.45 14.34
CA GLN A 218 7.24 3.17 15.03
C GLN A 218 6.09 2.96 14.06
N GLY A 219 6.05 3.73 12.97
CA GLY A 219 5.05 3.56 11.90
C GLY A 219 5.21 2.26 11.14
N ALA A 220 6.46 1.85 10.86
CA ALA A 220 6.79 0.61 10.18
C ALA A 220 6.47 -0.63 11.04
N ALA A 221 6.57 -0.53 12.37
CA ALA A 221 6.43 -1.66 13.28
C ALA A 221 5.06 -2.37 13.19
N ASN A 222 3.99 -1.66 12.81
CA ASN A 222 2.66 -2.26 12.67
C ASN A 222 2.58 -3.20 11.46
N MET A 223 3.17 -2.80 10.33
CA MET A 223 3.22 -3.63 9.13
C MET A 223 4.13 -4.83 9.33
N LEU A 224 5.28 -4.63 9.98
CA LEU A 224 6.22 -5.71 10.29
C LEU A 224 5.60 -6.72 11.27
N ALA A 225 4.87 -6.29 12.28
CA ALA A 225 4.16 -7.21 13.17
C ALA A 225 3.16 -8.09 12.42
N ALA A 226 2.34 -7.49 11.54
CA ALA A 226 1.40 -8.25 10.71
C ALA A 226 2.10 -9.22 9.74
N ALA A 227 3.28 -8.86 9.24
CA ALA A 227 4.01 -9.62 8.24
C ALA A 227 4.90 -10.72 8.84
N LEU A 228 5.55 -10.48 9.98
CA LEU A 228 6.64 -11.32 10.49
C LEU A 228 6.34 -12.01 11.81
N ASP A 229 5.49 -11.42 12.68
CA ASP A 229 5.29 -11.96 14.01
C ASP A 229 4.58 -13.32 13.94
N PRO A 230 5.15 -14.40 14.52
CA PRO A 230 4.53 -15.71 14.54
C PRO A 230 3.19 -15.75 15.30
N GLU A 231 3.00 -14.89 16.30
CA GLU A 231 1.72 -14.76 17.02
C GLU A 231 0.55 -14.48 16.06
N TYR A 232 0.82 -13.81 14.93
CA TYR A 232 -0.21 -13.36 13.99
C TYR A 232 -0.23 -14.14 12.66
N GLU A 233 0.41 -15.29 12.60
CA GLU A 233 0.49 -16.10 11.37
C GLU A 233 -0.89 -16.49 10.79
N ASN A 234 -1.88 -16.68 11.68
CA ASN A 234 -3.24 -17.06 11.31
C ASN A 234 -4.22 -15.87 11.30
N VAL A 235 -3.76 -14.65 11.57
CA VAL A 235 -4.62 -13.45 11.57
C VAL A 235 -4.85 -12.97 10.14
N THR A 236 -6.12 -12.84 9.76
CA THR A 236 -6.55 -12.27 8.48
C THR A 236 -7.71 -11.31 8.68
N GLY A 237 -7.91 -10.37 7.74
CA GLY A 237 -9.01 -9.41 7.76
C GLY A 237 -8.91 -8.38 8.89
N SER A 238 -7.71 -8.06 9.39
CA SER A 238 -7.52 -7.21 10.56
C SER A 238 -6.78 -5.91 10.24
N ILE A 239 -7.01 -4.89 11.07
CA ILE A 239 -6.21 -3.65 11.08
C ILE A 239 -5.15 -3.80 12.16
N PHE A 240 -3.89 -3.64 11.80
CA PHE A 240 -2.79 -3.60 12.76
C PHE A 240 -2.49 -2.18 13.20
N LYS A 241 -2.50 -1.95 14.52
CA LYS A 241 -2.19 -0.69 15.18
C LYS A 241 -1.49 -0.96 16.50
N ASN A 242 -0.43 -0.19 16.80
CA ASN A 242 0.40 -0.44 17.99
C ASN A 242 0.88 -1.90 18.05
N ARG A 243 1.29 -2.46 16.89
CA ARG A 243 1.78 -3.83 16.68
C ARG A 243 0.77 -4.95 17.00
N LYS A 244 -0.53 -4.64 17.10
CA LYS A 244 -1.59 -5.61 17.43
C LYS A 244 -2.78 -5.46 16.50
N PRO A 245 -3.50 -6.56 16.21
CA PRO A 245 -4.78 -6.49 15.51
C PRO A 245 -5.81 -5.75 16.37
N VAL A 246 -6.57 -4.84 15.76
CA VAL A 246 -7.60 -4.06 16.44
C VAL A 246 -8.98 -4.30 15.81
N LYS A 247 -10.03 -4.07 16.61
CA LYS A 247 -11.42 -4.23 16.16
C LYS A 247 -11.77 -3.21 15.06
N HIS A 248 -12.52 -3.68 14.08
CA HIS A 248 -13.05 -2.82 13.03
C HIS A 248 -14.08 -1.81 13.55
N LYS A 249 -14.10 -0.62 12.98
CA LYS A 249 -15.20 0.32 13.19
C LYS A 249 -16.42 -0.19 12.43
N ARG A 250 -17.49 -0.52 13.15
CA ARG A 250 -18.71 -1.18 12.65
C ARG A 250 -19.32 -0.50 11.41
N ARG A 251 -19.31 0.83 11.36
CA ARG A 251 -19.88 1.60 10.24
C ARG A 251 -19.18 1.36 8.90
N PHE A 252 -17.88 1.00 8.90
CA PHE A 252 -17.10 0.69 7.69
C PHE A 252 -17.18 -0.80 7.38
N TYR A 253 -16.96 -1.64 8.40
CA TYR A 253 -16.99 -3.09 8.25
C TYR A 253 -18.29 -3.59 7.60
N ASN A 254 -19.44 -3.06 8.04
CA ASN A 254 -20.76 -3.48 7.58
C ASN A 254 -21.27 -2.68 6.36
N ASN A 255 -20.46 -1.84 5.72
CA ASN A 255 -20.94 -1.03 4.60
C ASN A 255 -20.89 -1.79 3.27
N LEU A 256 -21.74 -2.80 3.15
CA LEU A 256 -21.81 -3.68 1.97
C LEU A 256 -22.11 -2.91 0.68
N LYS A 257 -22.90 -1.81 0.76
CA LYS A 257 -23.20 -0.99 -0.43
C LYS A 257 -21.96 -0.31 -1.01
N GLN A 258 -21.11 0.29 -0.16
CA GLN A 258 -19.87 0.91 -0.65
C GLN A 258 -18.85 -0.12 -1.08
N ARG A 259 -18.77 -1.28 -0.43
CA ARG A 259 -17.92 -2.39 -0.86
C ARG A 259 -18.35 -2.89 -2.25
N GLN A 260 -19.65 -3.10 -2.48
CA GLN A 260 -20.15 -3.52 -3.79
C GLN A 260 -19.87 -2.46 -4.87
N LEU A 261 -20.19 -1.18 -4.60
CA LEU A 261 -19.89 -0.09 -5.54
C LEU A 261 -18.40 -0.04 -5.91
N LEU A 262 -17.50 -0.23 -4.94
CA LEU A 262 -16.05 -0.26 -5.21
C LEU A 262 -15.68 -1.43 -6.13
N ARG A 263 -16.21 -2.63 -5.88
CA ARG A 263 -15.98 -3.80 -6.74
C ARG A 263 -16.43 -3.54 -8.17
N ASP A 264 -17.65 -3.02 -8.34
CA ASP A 264 -18.23 -2.75 -9.67
C ASP A 264 -17.38 -1.72 -10.44
N LEU A 265 -17.01 -0.61 -9.78
CA LEU A 265 -16.15 0.41 -10.36
C LEU A 265 -14.75 -0.11 -10.70
N THR A 266 -14.18 -0.96 -9.83
CA THR A 266 -12.86 -1.56 -10.05
C THR A 266 -12.90 -2.52 -11.23
N SER A 267 -13.91 -3.37 -11.32
CA SER A 267 -14.09 -4.29 -12.45
C SER A 267 -14.27 -3.53 -13.76
N GLN A 268 -15.06 -2.46 -13.75
CA GLN A 268 -15.29 -1.63 -14.93
C GLN A 268 -13.98 -0.97 -15.41
N ILE A 269 -13.22 -0.33 -14.50
CA ILE A 269 -12.00 0.38 -14.90
C ILE A 269 -10.90 -0.58 -15.38
N LEU A 270 -10.82 -1.78 -14.86
CA LEU A 270 -9.90 -2.82 -15.33
C LEU A 270 -10.31 -3.33 -16.72
N ALA A 271 -11.61 -3.57 -16.95
CA ALA A 271 -12.12 -3.99 -18.25
C ALA A 271 -11.88 -2.92 -19.32
N ASP A 272 -12.12 -1.64 -19.01
CA ASP A 272 -11.88 -0.50 -19.90
C ASP A 272 -10.39 -0.37 -20.29
N ASN A 273 -9.49 -0.88 -19.45
CA ASN A 273 -8.04 -0.89 -19.68
C ASN A 273 -7.51 -2.27 -20.13
N HIS A 274 -8.38 -3.21 -20.49
CA HIS A 274 -8.04 -4.56 -20.96
C HIS A 274 -7.17 -5.37 -19.98
N ILE A 275 -7.34 -5.16 -18.68
CA ILE A 275 -6.65 -5.93 -17.64
C ILE A 275 -7.52 -7.11 -17.22
N VAL A 276 -6.96 -8.31 -17.36
CA VAL A 276 -7.56 -9.56 -16.91
C VAL A 276 -6.83 -10.02 -15.64
N LEU A 277 -7.58 -10.31 -14.58
CA LEU A 277 -7.06 -10.73 -13.28
C LEU A 277 -7.48 -12.18 -12.96
#